data_7f655144ba1247cf16f2831327f45227
#
_entry.id   7f655144ba1247cf16f2831327f45227
#
_cell.length_a   1.000
_cell.length_b   1.000
_cell.length_c   1.000
_cell.angle_alpha   90.00
_cell.angle_beta   90.00
_cell.angle_gamma   90.00
#
_symmetry.space_group_name_H-M   'P 1'
#
loop_
_entity.id
_entity.type
_entity.pdbx_description
1 polymer ?
#
loop_
_entity_poly.entity_id
_entity_poly.type
_entity_poly.pdbx_seq_one_letter_code
_entity_poly.pdbx_strand_id
1 'polypeptide(L)'
;TGLGMGMVPNTTWGGAPLALDWFDLARRRAVDLIGIEDWMGLQYMYGPGYTWEGFQLMGFQSAMMRSGGLHGGGPIPIISWITPSNEQNFRLKAASSLCQGAKHFFFWTYGPTCTGTENYWSDLRGAHDGVASLSRQLAFSEPVIADGSLRPTRIAMLYSISSDLWQPFGYLHMLERRCAYLAFVHAQHRVDFLTEDDVEAGRLEGYDVLWTSDPCIREDSAAIIGEWAGRTGKRLLGSCGTGHFNEFGEPVDALADVFGFKRDIKRKWKVQDGRYRVRGGLNGIADLHEDDAGLDWIGLDWKVTPAGAKIRHSFAKDRPAEIVTEGTTYFCGTPAVSYAKAAKFVPPELKEVWPNEWRGRLLQDIMDVSPPVKLSHPVVEAGIYDSGNASALVLGNFTYSEIPGLEVECDVGFKVKQVRSAEQGSLDFKQSGQRLKFQLPLGISDIVRMDP
;
A
#
# COMPACT_ATOMS: atom_id res chain seq x y z
N THR A 1 -12.39 -17.49 17.65
CA THR A 1 -10.97 -17.63 17.98
C THR A 1 -10.18 -16.88 16.92
N GLY A 2 -9.75 -15.64 17.25
CA GLY A 2 -8.91 -14.88 16.38
C GLY A 2 -7.56 -15.56 16.21
N LEU A 3 -7.21 -15.93 15.00
CA LEU A 3 -5.85 -16.26 14.66
C LEU A 3 -5.12 -14.92 14.43
N GLY A 4 -4.88 -14.21 15.54
CA GLY A 4 -4.06 -13.05 15.53
C GLY A 4 -2.59 -13.45 15.52
N MET A 5 -2.05 -13.81 14.40
CA MET A 5 -0.61 -13.92 14.23
C MET A 5 -0.25 -13.14 13.00
N GLY A 6 0.04 -11.87 13.22
CA GLY A 6 0.33 -10.88 12.23
C GLY A 6 1.65 -11.03 11.52
N MET A 7 2.13 -12.21 11.30
CA MET A 7 3.23 -12.39 10.35
C MET A 7 2.62 -12.40 8.97
N VAL A 8 2.40 -11.21 8.45
CA VAL A 8 1.93 -11.03 7.08
C VAL A 8 2.96 -11.59 6.12
N PRO A 9 2.54 -12.44 5.19
CA PRO A 9 3.34 -12.79 4.03
C PRO A 9 3.83 -11.50 3.40
N ASN A 10 5.09 -11.29 3.21
CA ASN A 10 5.70 -10.10 2.60
C ASN A 10 6.35 -9.08 3.46
N THR A 11 6.55 -9.36 4.66
CA THR A 11 7.59 -8.66 5.37
C THR A 11 8.92 -9.29 5.00
N THR A 12 9.99 -8.62 5.32
CA THR A 12 11.38 -9.09 5.15
C THR A 12 11.65 -10.49 5.71
N TRP A 13 10.66 -11.14 6.34
CA TRP A 13 10.76 -12.46 6.95
C TRP A 13 10.06 -13.57 6.15
N GLY A 14 9.43 -13.23 5.03
CA GLY A 14 8.84 -14.19 4.11
C GLY A 14 7.62 -14.94 4.67
N GLY A 15 6.46 -14.60 4.20
CA GLY A 15 5.22 -15.23 4.66
C GLY A 15 4.92 -16.60 4.08
N ALA A 16 5.37 -16.88 2.88
CA ALA A 16 5.16 -18.18 2.25
C ALA A 16 5.74 -19.37 3.05
N PRO A 17 6.84 -19.24 3.84
CA PRO A 17 7.31 -20.35 4.67
C PRO A 17 6.29 -20.85 5.68
N LEU A 18 5.27 -20.05 6.00
CA LEU A 18 4.22 -20.46 6.93
C LEU A 18 3.10 -21.23 6.25
N ALA A 19 3.12 -21.38 4.92
CA ALA A 19 2.11 -22.06 4.12
C ALA A 19 0.67 -21.55 4.40
N LEU A 20 0.52 -20.26 4.67
CA LEU A 20 -0.75 -19.62 4.98
C LEU A 20 -1.18 -18.72 3.82
N ASP A 21 -2.33 -19.03 3.25
CA ASP A 21 -3.03 -18.12 2.35
C ASP A 21 -4.05 -17.28 3.13
N TRP A 22 -3.64 -16.08 3.50
CA TRP A 22 -4.48 -15.15 4.27
C TRP A 22 -5.73 -14.71 3.51
N PHE A 23 -5.65 -14.60 2.19
CA PHE A 23 -6.79 -14.25 1.35
C PHE A 23 -7.80 -15.39 1.32
N ASP A 24 -7.34 -16.64 1.22
CA ASP A 24 -8.23 -17.81 1.23
C ASP A 24 -8.89 -18.01 2.60
N LEU A 25 -8.16 -17.81 3.70
CA LEU A 25 -8.73 -17.82 5.05
C LEU A 25 -9.86 -16.80 5.20
N ALA A 26 -9.62 -15.57 4.73
CA ALA A 26 -10.62 -14.50 4.77
C ALA A 26 -11.80 -14.78 3.83
N ARG A 27 -11.52 -15.24 2.62
CA ARG A 27 -12.51 -15.57 1.59
C ARG A 27 -13.44 -16.69 2.04
N ARG A 28 -12.90 -17.73 2.67
CA ARG A 28 -13.67 -18.86 3.19
C ARG A 28 -14.32 -18.62 4.53
N ARG A 29 -14.16 -17.45 5.10
CA ARG A 29 -14.66 -17.16 6.45
C ARG A 29 -14.17 -18.18 7.48
N ALA A 30 -12.93 -18.65 7.34
CA ALA A 30 -12.32 -19.57 8.28
C ALA A 30 -12.06 -18.96 9.67
N VAL A 31 -12.15 -17.63 9.76
CA VAL A 31 -12.00 -16.83 10.97
C VAL A 31 -13.06 -15.74 11.01
N ASP A 32 -13.51 -15.36 12.21
CA ASP A 32 -14.48 -14.29 12.43
C ASP A 32 -13.82 -12.91 12.58
N LEU A 33 -12.55 -12.88 12.94
CA LEU A 33 -11.74 -11.70 13.17
C LEU A 33 -10.31 -11.95 12.70
N ILE A 34 -9.73 -11.02 11.97
CA ILE A 34 -8.34 -11.08 11.53
C ILE A 34 -7.51 -10.10 12.34
N GLY A 35 -6.43 -10.60 12.97
CA GLY A 35 -5.42 -9.77 13.63
C GLY A 35 -4.28 -9.42 12.68
N ILE A 36 -3.86 -8.16 12.71
CA ILE A 36 -2.61 -7.70 12.13
C ILE A 36 -1.71 -7.15 13.23
N GLU A 37 -0.41 -7.24 13.05
CA GLU A 37 0.56 -6.93 14.10
C GLU A 37 1.70 -6.07 13.56
N ASP A 38 2.21 -5.17 14.40
CA ASP A 38 3.31 -4.27 14.07
C ASP A 38 4.70 -4.78 14.46
N TRP A 39 4.81 -6.05 14.80
CA TRP A 39 6.06 -6.63 15.30
C TRP A 39 7.26 -6.28 14.41
N MET A 40 7.04 -6.28 13.12
CA MET A 40 8.04 -5.94 12.12
C MET A 40 8.26 -4.44 11.96
N GLY A 41 7.40 -3.63 12.58
CA GLY A 41 7.44 -2.17 12.50
C GLY A 41 8.04 -1.51 13.75
N LEU A 42 8.77 -2.23 14.57
CA LEU A 42 9.47 -1.67 15.73
C LEU A 42 10.75 -0.94 15.29
N GLN A 43 10.59 0.17 14.61
CA GLN A 43 11.66 0.91 13.94
C GLN A 43 12.80 1.29 14.88
N TYR A 44 12.46 1.70 16.10
CA TYR A 44 13.47 2.09 17.06
C TYR A 44 14.33 0.92 17.55
N MET A 45 13.87 -0.33 17.37
CA MET A 45 14.70 -1.52 17.61
C MET A 45 15.68 -1.77 16.48
N TYR A 46 15.35 -1.37 15.26
CA TYR A 46 16.13 -1.60 14.06
C TYR A 46 16.83 -0.36 13.53
N GLY A 47 16.57 0.79 14.15
CA GLY A 47 17.15 2.07 13.78
C GLY A 47 16.34 2.89 12.76
N PRO A 48 16.76 4.13 12.53
CA PRO A 48 15.99 5.12 11.75
C PRO A 48 15.78 4.73 10.27
N GLY A 49 16.65 3.92 9.70
CA GLY A 49 16.55 3.49 8.30
C GLY A 49 15.33 2.60 7.96
N TYR A 50 14.55 2.20 8.96
CA TYR A 50 13.34 1.38 8.77
C TYR A 50 12.05 2.12 9.11
N THR A 51 12.13 3.37 9.49
CA THR A 51 11.03 4.12 10.10
C THR A 51 9.82 4.25 9.17
N TRP A 52 10.05 4.72 7.95
CA TRP A 52 9.01 4.95 6.95
C TRP A 52 8.29 3.66 6.53
N GLU A 53 9.03 2.58 6.45
CA GLU A 53 8.53 1.28 6.04
C GLU A 53 7.60 0.68 7.09
N GLY A 54 7.96 0.84 8.36
CA GLY A 54 7.25 0.24 9.46
C GLY A 54 5.87 0.81 9.72
N PHE A 55 5.68 2.12 9.65
CA PHE A 55 4.40 2.73 10.00
C PHE A 55 3.30 2.37 8.99
N GLN A 56 3.59 2.46 7.71
CA GLN A 56 2.62 2.16 6.65
C GLN A 56 2.49 0.66 6.36
N LEU A 57 3.30 -0.17 7.00
CA LEU A 57 3.12 -1.62 6.99
C LEU A 57 1.76 -2.00 7.58
N MET A 58 1.30 -1.32 8.62
CA MET A 58 -0.03 -1.55 9.20
C MET A 58 -1.15 -1.29 8.21
N GLY A 59 -1.04 -0.23 7.40
CA GLY A 59 -1.97 0.05 6.32
C GLY A 59 -1.91 -1.01 5.21
N PHE A 60 -0.72 -1.41 4.80
CA PHE A 60 -0.54 -2.46 3.80
C PHE A 60 -1.19 -3.79 4.25
N GLN A 61 -0.94 -4.21 5.48
CA GLN A 61 -1.55 -5.41 6.07
C GLN A 61 -3.07 -5.29 6.14
N SER A 62 -3.58 -4.13 6.60
CA SER A 62 -5.02 -3.88 6.69
C SER A 62 -5.69 -3.95 5.31
N ALA A 63 -5.07 -3.37 4.28
CA ALA A 63 -5.57 -3.40 2.91
C ALA A 63 -5.64 -4.84 2.36
N MET A 64 -4.62 -5.66 2.63
CA MET A 64 -4.62 -7.07 2.24
C MET A 64 -5.77 -7.83 2.89
N MET A 65 -5.88 -7.75 4.22
CA MET A 65 -6.90 -8.49 4.99
C MET A 65 -8.31 -8.04 4.62
N ARG A 66 -8.50 -6.74 4.44
CA ARG A 66 -9.77 -6.18 3.96
C ARG A 66 -10.13 -6.73 2.59
N SER A 67 -9.18 -6.80 1.66
CA SER A 67 -9.42 -7.28 0.30
C SER A 67 -9.85 -8.75 0.29
N GLY A 68 -9.18 -9.61 1.04
CA GLY A 68 -9.56 -11.01 1.18
C GLY A 68 -11.00 -11.18 1.70
N GLY A 69 -11.39 -10.42 2.72
CA GLY A 69 -12.75 -10.42 3.25
C GLY A 69 -13.78 -9.89 2.25
N LEU A 70 -13.46 -8.78 1.58
CA LEU A 70 -14.34 -8.14 0.61
C LEU A 70 -14.74 -9.09 -0.53
N HIS A 71 -13.78 -9.87 -1.04
CA HIS A 71 -14.00 -10.81 -2.14
C HIS A 71 -14.60 -12.15 -1.69
N GLY A 72 -14.69 -12.40 -0.39
CA GLY A 72 -15.18 -13.66 0.18
C GLY A 72 -16.60 -13.64 0.77
N GLY A 73 -17.42 -12.63 0.49
CA GLY A 73 -18.78 -12.55 1.02
C GLY A 73 -18.98 -11.43 2.03
N GLY A 74 -18.10 -10.45 2.01
CA GLY A 74 -18.18 -9.21 2.75
C GLY A 74 -17.05 -8.99 3.75
N PRO A 75 -16.94 -7.81 4.34
CA PRO A 75 -15.84 -7.46 5.21
C PRO A 75 -15.75 -8.37 6.44
N ILE A 76 -14.52 -8.72 6.80
CA ILE A 76 -14.18 -9.35 8.09
C ILE A 76 -13.61 -8.27 8.98
N PRO A 77 -14.00 -8.19 10.27
CA PRO A 77 -13.41 -7.25 11.20
C PRO A 77 -11.89 -7.44 11.30
N ILE A 78 -11.16 -6.34 11.29
CA ILE A 78 -9.69 -6.32 11.42
C ILE A 78 -9.34 -5.64 12.73
N ILE A 79 -8.55 -6.34 13.55
CA ILE A 79 -7.95 -5.80 14.76
C ILE A 79 -6.46 -5.53 14.53
N SER A 80 -6.04 -4.31 14.80
CA SER A 80 -4.64 -3.90 14.74
C SER A 80 -4.01 -4.04 16.12
N TRP A 81 -3.02 -4.92 16.22
CA TRP A 81 -2.20 -5.07 17.40
C TRP A 81 -1.00 -4.13 17.29
N ILE A 82 -1.00 -3.10 18.10
CA ILE A 82 0.02 -2.06 18.06
C ILE A 82 0.81 -2.09 19.35
N THR A 83 2.11 -2.16 19.24
CA THR A 83 3.03 -1.92 20.38
C THR A 83 3.30 -0.42 20.45
N PRO A 84 2.79 0.28 21.49
CA PRO A 84 3.04 1.69 21.66
C PRO A 84 4.52 1.97 21.94
N SER A 85 5.06 3.04 21.38
CA SER A 85 6.42 3.49 21.69
C SER A 85 6.46 4.97 22.06
N ASN A 86 6.11 5.84 21.13
CA ASN A 86 5.90 7.26 21.35
C ASN A 86 4.63 7.69 20.63
N GLU A 87 4.15 8.89 20.92
CA GLU A 87 2.88 9.39 20.36
C GLU A 87 2.86 9.36 18.84
N GLN A 88 3.92 9.84 18.18
CA GLN A 88 4.00 9.90 16.73
C GLN A 88 3.95 8.51 16.09
N ASN A 89 4.80 7.59 16.55
CA ASN A 89 4.84 6.21 16.07
C ASN A 89 3.46 5.54 16.20
N PHE A 90 2.90 5.64 17.40
CA PHE A 90 1.64 5.01 17.72
C PHE A 90 0.48 5.54 16.88
N ARG A 91 0.34 6.87 16.81
CA ARG A 91 -0.75 7.52 16.06
C ARG A 91 -0.64 7.26 14.55
N LEU A 92 0.57 7.26 13.99
CA LEU A 92 0.77 6.98 12.57
C LEU A 92 0.44 5.53 12.20
N LYS A 93 0.84 4.55 13.02
CA LYS A 93 0.44 3.15 12.83
C LYS A 93 -1.06 2.98 12.85
N ALA A 94 -1.73 3.56 13.85
CA ALA A 94 -3.18 3.50 13.97
C ALA A 94 -3.89 4.21 12.82
N ALA A 95 -3.44 5.40 12.43
CA ALA A 95 -4.01 6.15 11.31
C ALA A 95 -3.89 5.38 9.99
N SER A 96 -2.69 4.82 9.68
CA SER A 96 -2.48 4.02 8.48
C SER A 96 -3.39 2.80 8.45
N SER A 97 -3.48 2.08 9.57
CA SER A 97 -4.36 0.91 9.70
C SER A 97 -5.84 1.29 9.53
N LEU A 98 -6.27 2.38 10.16
CA LEU A 98 -7.63 2.88 10.07
C LEU A 98 -7.97 3.38 8.65
N CYS A 99 -7.04 4.08 7.97
CA CYS A 99 -7.21 4.49 6.57
C CYS A 99 -7.50 3.31 5.63
N GLN A 100 -7.11 2.10 6.02
CA GLN A 100 -7.25 0.89 5.20
C GLN A 100 -8.31 -0.09 5.71
N GLY A 101 -9.07 0.27 6.75
CA GLY A 101 -10.27 -0.48 7.14
C GLY A 101 -10.20 -1.24 8.46
N ALA A 102 -9.08 -1.23 9.17
CA ALA A 102 -9.05 -1.77 10.52
C ALA A 102 -9.77 -0.81 11.48
N LYS A 103 -10.72 -1.34 12.24
CA LYS A 103 -11.56 -0.53 13.16
C LYS A 103 -11.37 -0.89 14.62
N HIS A 104 -10.66 -1.98 14.90
CA HIS A 104 -10.39 -2.44 16.25
C HIS A 104 -8.91 -2.33 16.53
N PHE A 105 -8.57 -1.93 17.76
CA PHE A 105 -7.19 -1.73 18.18
C PHE A 105 -6.93 -2.47 19.48
N PHE A 106 -5.79 -3.16 19.52
CA PHE A 106 -5.28 -3.83 20.69
C PHE A 106 -3.85 -3.34 20.98
N PHE A 107 -3.60 -2.90 22.19
CA PHE A 107 -2.30 -2.36 22.59
C PHE A 107 -1.48 -3.45 23.26
N TRP A 108 -0.46 -3.92 22.59
CA TRP A 108 0.42 -4.96 23.06
C TRP A 108 1.61 -4.36 23.79
N THR A 109 1.82 -4.67 25.04
CA THR A 109 0.89 -5.16 26.06
C THR A 109 1.16 -4.34 27.32
N TYR A 110 0.10 -4.01 28.04
CA TYR A 110 0.22 -3.28 29.30
C TYR A 110 0.52 -4.22 30.45
N GLY A 111 1.54 -3.91 31.25
CA GLY A 111 1.90 -4.68 32.42
C GLY A 111 3.24 -4.21 33.03
N PRO A 112 3.61 -4.72 34.21
CA PRO A 112 4.91 -4.42 34.78
C PRO A 112 6.04 -4.93 33.89
N THR A 113 7.05 -4.09 33.65
CA THR A 113 8.23 -4.42 32.82
C THR A 113 9.01 -5.62 33.32
N CYS A 114 8.88 -5.95 34.60
CA CYS A 114 9.54 -7.09 35.21
C CYS A 114 8.88 -8.45 34.89
N THR A 115 7.69 -8.47 34.28
CA THR A 115 6.93 -9.71 34.03
C THR A 115 6.98 -10.17 32.56
N GLY A 116 7.53 -9.37 31.66
CA GLY A 116 7.66 -9.74 30.26
C GLY A 116 8.46 -8.70 29.49
N THR A 117 9.23 -9.18 28.52
CA THR A 117 10.10 -8.34 27.69
C THR A 117 9.31 -7.37 26.80
N GLU A 118 8.05 -7.65 26.57
CA GLU A 118 7.20 -6.88 25.66
C GLU A 118 6.38 -5.80 26.35
N ASN A 119 6.49 -5.70 27.70
CA ASN A 119 5.84 -4.66 28.50
C ASN A 119 6.65 -3.35 28.59
N TYR A 120 7.71 -3.22 27.80
CA TYR A 120 8.68 -2.13 27.88
C TYR A 120 8.08 -0.73 27.66
N TRP A 121 6.96 -0.64 26.93
CA TRP A 121 6.31 0.63 26.70
C TRP A 121 5.50 1.14 27.90
N SER A 122 5.17 0.28 28.85
CA SER A 122 4.37 0.64 30.03
C SER A 122 5.00 1.73 30.85
N ASP A 123 6.33 1.85 30.83
CA ASP A 123 7.09 2.89 31.53
C ASP A 123 7.31 4.15 30.67
N LEU A 124 6.84 4.15 29.43
CA LEU A 124 7.04 5.27 28.50
C LEU A 124 5.84 6.22 28.54
N ARG A 125 6.00 7.38 29.17
CA ARG A 125 4.92 8.37 29.27
C ARG A 125 4.34 8.75 27.89
N GLY A 126 5.19 8.98 26.89
CA GLY A 126 4.74 9.33 25.53
C GLY A 126 3.90 8.26 24.86
N ALA A 127 4.04 6.98 25.24
CA ALA A 127 3.17 5.92 24.77
C ALA A 127 1.74 6.07 25.32
N HIS A 128 1.61 6.39 26.60
CA HIS A 128 0.29 6.65 27.22
C HIS A 128 -0.39 7.89 26.65
N ASP A 129 0.35 8.95 26.37
CA ASP A 129 -0.16 10.16 25.71
C ASP A 129 -0.68 9.82 24.31
N GLY A 130 0.04 8.99 23.57
CA GLY A 130 -0.38 8.50 22.25
C GLY A 130 -1.66 7.66 22.29
N VAL A 131 -1.75 6.72 23.25
CA VAL A 131 -2.98 5.92 23.48
C VAL A 131 -4.17 6.81 23.82
N ALA A 132 -3.98 7.78 24.73
CA ALA A 132 -5.04 8.71 25.12
C ALA A 132 -5.50 9.59 23.96
N SER A 133 -4.56 10.09 23.15
CA SER A 133 -4.86 10.91 21.96
C SER A 133 -5.65 10.11 20.92
N LEU A 134 -5.18 8.92 20.57
CA LEU A 134 -5.90 8.04 19.65
C LEU A 134 -7.29 7.69 20.16
N SER A 135 -7.42 7.33 21.44
CA SER A 135 -8.72 6.97 22.04
C SER A 135 -9.73 8.10 21.94
N ARG A 136 -9.29 9.35 22.13
CA ARG A 136 -10.16 10.52 21.93
C ARG A 136 -10.60 10.67 20.45
N GLN A 137 -9.70 10.51 19.50
CA GLN A 137 -10.01 10.58 18.08
C GLN A 137 -11.00 9.47 17.67
N LEU A 138 -10.79 8.26 18.15
CA LEU A 138 -11.68 7.12 17.88
C LEU A 138 -13.07 7.35 18.49
N ALA A 139 -13.15 7.74 19.77
CA ALA A 139 -14.42 8.04 20.42
C ALA A 139 -15.19 9.17 19.72
N PHE A 140 -14.50 10.21 19.26
CA PHE A 140 -15.10 11.29 18.45
C PHE A 140 -15.68 10.77 17.13
N SER A 141 -15.02 9.82 16.47
CA SER A 141 -15.37 9.33 15.14
C SER A 141 -16.22 8.06 15.15
N GLU A 142 -16.31 7.37 16.28
CA GLU A 142 -17.01 6.08 16.42
C GLU A 142 -18.43 6.09 15.82
N PRO A 143 -19.29 7.12 16.01
CA PRO A 143 -20.64 7.13 15.45
C PRO A 143 -20.71 7.03 13.91
N VAL A 144 -19.60 7.32 13.23
CA VAL A 144 -19.51 7.22 11.77
C VAL A 144 -18.67 6.03 11.34
N ILE A 145 -17.52 5.78 11.98
CA ILE A 145 -16.57 4.76 11.56
C ILE A 145 -17.04 3.34 11.93
N ALA A 146 -17.66 3.17 13.11
CA ALA A 146 -18.01 1.83 13.60
C ALA A 146 -18.90 1.09 12.58
N ASP A 147 -19.99 1.69 12.15
CA ASP A 147 -20.93 1.12 11.19
C ASP A 147 -20.67 1.58 9.75
N GLY A 148 -19.77 2.54 9.55
CA GLY A 148 -19.43 3.10 8.25
C GLY A 148 -18.65 2.12 7.37
N SER A 149 -18.81 2.29 6.07
CA SER A 149 -18.05 1.58 5.06
C SER A 149 -16.95 2.47 4.50
N LEU A 150 -15.75 1.91 4.40
CA LEU A 150 -14.65 2.59 3.74
C LEU A 150 -14.98 2.74 2.25
N ARG A 151 -14.85 3.96 1.74
CA ARG A 151 -15.22 4.28 0.35
C ARG A 151 -14.45 3.38 -0.63
N PRO A 152 -15.09 2.76 -1.64
CA PRO A 152 -14.43 1.85 -2.57
C PRO A 152 -13.35 2.55 -3.40
N THR A 153 -12.38 1.77 -3.88
CA THR A 153 -11.36 2.18 -4.83
C THR A 153 -11.57 1.52 -6.19
N ARG A 154 -11.01 2.13 -7.24
CA ARG A 154 -10.98 1.60 -8.61
C ARG A 154 -9.61 1.05 -8.99
N ILE A 155 -8.68 0.97 -8.03
CA ILE A 155 -7.30 0.54 -8.22
C ILE A 155 -7.07 -0.77 -7.48
N ALA A 156 -6.54 -1.76 -8.18
CA ALA A 156 -6.11 -3.03 -7.60
C ALA A 156 -4.60 -3.24 -7.76
N MET A 157 -4.06 -4.05 -6.87
CA MET A 157 -2.72 -4.63 -6.99
C MET A 157 -2.84 -6.15 -7.01
N LEU A 158 -2.16 -6.79 -7.95
CA LEU A 158 -2.08 -8.25 -7.95
C LEU A 158 -1.21 -8.71 -6.79
N TYR A 159 -1.66 -9.75 -6.13
CA TYR A 159 -0.94 -10.51 -5.14
C TYR A 159 -0.86 -11.96 -5.64
N SER A 160 0.17 -12.28 -6.41
CA SER A 160 0.33 -13.63 -6.92
C SER A 160 0.84 -14.56 -5.84
N ILE A 161 0.02 -15.53 -5.48
CA ILE A 161 0.43 -16.64 -4.60
C ILE A 161 1.50 -17.50 -5.30
N SER A 162 1.40 -17.66 -6.61
CA SER A 162 2.40 -18.38 -7.42
C SER A 162 3.79 -17.76 -7.28
N SER A 163 3.89 -16.42 -7.35
CA SER A 163 5.16 -15.71 -7.15
C SER A 163 5.71 -15.91 -5.75
N ASP A 164 4.86 -15.84 -4.72
CA ASP A 164 5.28 -16.00 -3.33
C ASP A 164 5.74 -17.42 -3.03
N LEU A 165 5.08 -18.45 -3.60
CA LEU A 165 5.49 -19.85 -3.46
C LEU A 165 6.86 -20.13 -4.07
N TRP A 166 7.17 -19.53 -5.23
CA TRP A 166 8.48 -19.66 -5.87
C TRP A 166 9.58 -18.87 -5.16
N GLN A 167 9.21 -17.92 -4.30
CA GLN A 167 10.14 -17.03 -3.61
C GLN A 167 9.80 -16.88 -2.11
N PRO A 168 9.95 -17.94 -1.32
CA PRO A 168 9.43 -17.99 0.04
C PRO A 168 10.23 -17.19 1.09
N PHE A 169 11.35 -16.54 0.75
CA PHE A 169 12.25 -15.93 1.73
C PHE A 169 12.50 -14.42 1.54
N GLY A 170 11.54 -13.71 1.01
CA GLY A 170 11.62 -12.25 0.86
C GLY A 170 12.43 -11.82 -0.36
N TYR A 171 11.73 -11.40 -1.38
CA TYR A 171 12.31 -11.08 -2.68
C TYR A 171 11.90 -9.72 -3.19
N LEU A 172 12.61 -9.31 -4.19
CA LEU A 172 12.50 -7.98 -4.75
C LEU A 172 11.08 -7.67 -5.26
N HIS A 173 10.34 -8.65 -5.81
CA HIS A 173 8.97 -8.44 -6.26
C HIS A 173 8.01 -8.10 -5.10
N MET A 174 8.19 -8.72 -3.93
CA MET A 174 7.40 -8.43 -2.74
C MET A 174 7.69 -7.02 -2.23
N LEU A 175 8.96 -6.63 -2.24
CA LEU A 175 9.36 -5.28 -1.86
C LEU A 175 8.86 -4.25 -2.87
N GLU A 176 8.93 -4.56 -4.17
CA GLU A 176 8.41 -3.73 -5.24
C GLU A 176 6.89 -3.51 -5.08
N ARG A 177 6.11 -4.57 -4.82
CA ARG A 177 4.67 -4.50 -4.54
C ARG A 177 4.38 -3.56 -3.36
N ARG A 178 5.12 -3.70 -2.27
CA ARG A 178 4.95 -2.89 -1.08
C ARG A 178 5.35 -1.42 -1.30
N CYS A 179 6.45 -1.18 -1.99
CA CYS A 179 6.87 0.18 -2.33
C CYS A 179 5.92 0.84 -3.34
N ALA A 180 5.33 0.07 -4.26
CA ALA A 180 4.27 0.55 -5.13
C ALA A 180 3.02 0.94 -4.32
N TYR A 181 2.62 0.13 -3.35
CA TYR A 181 1.55 0.51 -2.41
C TYR A 181 1.84 1.87 -1.77
N LEU A 182 3.07 2.13 -1.30
CA LEU A 182 3.44 3.43 -0.74
C LEU A 182 3.26 4.56 -1.75
N ALA A 183 3.68 4.38 -3.00
CA ALA A 183 3.51 5.41 -4.03
C ALA A 183 2.03 5.76 -4.25
N PHE A 184 1.15 4.77 -4.26
CA PHE A 184 -0.29 4.98 -4.38
C PHE A 184 -0.87 5.73 -3.18
N VAL A 185 -0.60 5.28 -1.94
CA VAL A 185 -1.15 5.94 -0.75
C VAL A 185 -0.56 7.33 -0.50
N HIS A 186 0.67 7.58 -0.92
CA HIS A 186 1.28 8.91 -0.91
C HIS A 186 0.62 9.89 -1.89
N ALA A 187 -0.12 9.39 -2.87
CA ALA A 187 -0.96 10.17 -3.77
C ALA A 187 -2.46 10.06 -3.44
N GLN A 188 -2.80 9.65 -2.23
CA GLN A 188 -4.14 9.43 -1.69
C GLN A 188 -4.98 8.38 -2.45
N HIS A 189 -4.34 7.56 -3.28
CA HIS A 189 -4.99 6.42 -3.91
C HIS A 189 -5.00 5.22 -2.97
N ARG A 190 -6.16 4.80 -2.56
CA ARG A 190 -6.32 3.53 -1.88
C ARG A 190 -6.28 2.39 -2.88
N VAL A 191 -5.79 1.23 -2.47
CA VAL A 191 -5.72 0.03 -3.31
C VAL A 191 -6.41 -1.15 -2.64
N ASP A 192 -6.98 -2.03 -3.46
CA ASP A 192 -7.40 -3.37 -3.06
C ASP A 192 -6.43 -4.39 -3.64
N PHE A 193 -6.27 -5.52 -2.98
CA PHE A 193 -5.46 -6.62 -3.49
C PHE A 193 -6.35 -7.68 -4.12
N LEU A 194 -5.91 -8.23 -5.25
CA LEU A 194 -6.51 -9.36 -5.92
C LEU A 194 -5.52 -10.51 -5.99
N THR A 195 -5.94 -11.69 -5.61
CA THR A 195 -5.20 -12.92 -5.90
C THR A 195 -5.54 -13.44 -7.29
N GLU A 196 -4.82 -14.45 -7.75
CA GLU A 196 -5.15 -15.14 -8.98
C GLU A 196 -6.56 -15.74 -8.94
N ASP A 197 -7.00 -16.28 -7.78
CA ASP A 197 -8.37 -16.78 -7.60
C ASP A 197 -9.42 -15.66 -7.75
N ASP A 198 -9.12 -14.45 -7.31
CA ASP A 198 -10.03 -13.31 -7.47
C ASP A 198 -10.12 -12.87 -8.93
N VAL A 199 -9.01 -12.92 -9.66
CA VAL A 199 -8.96 -12.64 -11.10
C VAL A 199 -9.81 -13.66 -11.86
N GLU A 200 -9.64 -14.95 -11.60
CA GLU A 200 -10.39 -16.04 -12.22
C GLU A 200 -11.87 -16.02 -11.83
N ALA A 201 -12.20 -15.53 -10.63
CA ALA A 201 -13.58 -15.29 -10.20
C ALA A 201 -14.21 -14.01 -10.80
N GLY A 202 -13.53 -13.30 -11.71
CA GLY A 202 -14.03 -12.11 -12.40
C GLY A 202 -14.01 -10.83 -11.55
N ARG A 203 -13.32 -10.81 -10.40
CA ARG A 203 -13.28 -9.64 -9.51
C ARG A 203 -12.55 -8.44 -10.10
N LEU A 204 -11.63 -8.68 -11.06
CA LEU A 204 -10.87 -7.66 -11.76
C LEU A 204 -11.78 -6.67 -12.53
N GLU A 205 -12.98 -7.08 -12.92
CA GLU A 205 -13.95 -6.22 -13.61
C GLU A 205 -14.34 -4.96 -12.82
N GLY A 206 -14.28 -5.03 -11.50
CA GLY A 206 -14.57 -3.91 -10.59
C GLY A 206 -13.55 -2.77 -10.64
N TYR A 207 -12.40 -2.95 -11.26
CA TYR A 207 -11.27 -2.03 -11.22
C TYR A 207 -10.95 -1.42 -12.59
N ASP A 208 -10.31 -0.25 -12.58
CA ASP A 208 -9.85 0.44 -13.79
C ASP A 208 -8.33 0.39 -13.94
N VAL A 209 -7.63 0.18 -12.83
CA VAL A 209 -6.17 0.09 -12.77
C VAL A 209 -5.76 -1.20 -12.07
N LEU A 210 -4.82 -1.92 -12.67
CA LEU A 210 -4.13 -3.04 -12.06
C LEU A 210 -2.63 -2.79 -12.05
N TRP A 211 -2.01 -2.81 -10.88
CA TRP A 211 -0.56 -2.89 -10.71
C TRP A 211 -0.15 -4.33 -10.45
N THR A 212 0.95 -4.78 -11.07
CA THR A 212 1.55 -6.07 -10.77
C THR A 212 3.07 -6.02 -10.83
N SER A 213 3.72 -6.73 -9.91
CA SER A 213 5.17 -6.89 -9.87
C SER A 213 5.56 -8.37 -9.72
N ASP A 214 4.67 -9.25 -10.12
CA ASP A 214 4.71 -10.68 -9.86
C ASP A 214 5.32 -11.45 -11.03
N PRO A 215 6.55 -12.00 -10.90
CA PRO A 215 7.21 -12.70 -12.00
C PRO A 215 6.54 -14.01 -12.40
N CYS A 216 5.93 -14.72 -11.45
CA CYS A 216 5.17 -15.95 -11.71
C CYS A 216 3.68 -15.68 -11.52
N ILE A 217 2.88 -15.90 -12.55
CA ILE A 217 1.42 -15.72 -12.53
C ILE A 217 0.79 -16.95 -13.18
N ARG A 218 -0.32 -17.45 -12.62
CA ARG A 218 -1.07 -18.54 -13.26
C ARG A 218 -1.43 -18.17 -14.71
N GLU A 219 -1.27 -19.14 -15.61
CA GLU A 219 -1.45 -18.91 -17.05
C GLU A 219 -2.86 -18.42 -17.37
N ASP A 220 -3.89 -19.03 -16.76
CA ASP A 220 -5.28 -18.61 -16.91
C ASP A 220 -5.51 -17.17 -16.39
N SER A 221 -4.94 -16.85 -15.23
CA SER A 221 -5.03 -15.49 -14.69
C SER A 221 -4.32 -14.46 -15.57
N ALA A 222 -3.16 -14.80 -16.14
CA ALA A 222 -2.43 -13.93 -17.06
C ALA A 222 -3.24 -13.66 -18.33
N ALA A 223 -3.93 -14.68 -18.87
CA ALA A 223 -4.80 -14.52 -20.02
C ALA A 223 -5.99 -13.59 -19.71
N ILE A 224 -6.66 -13.76 -18.58
CA ILE A 224 -7.76 -12.89 -18.13
C ILE A 224 -7.29 -11.45 -17.94
N ILE A 225 -6.12 -11.24 -17.30
CA ILE A 225 -5.53 -9.91 -17.14
C ILE A 225 -5.25 -9.28 -18.50
N GLY A 226 -4.72 -10.04 -19.45
CA GLY A 226 -4.47 -9.57 -20.82
C GLY A 226 -5.73 -9.13 -21.54
N GLU A 227 -6.79 -9.93 -21.51
CA GLU A 227 -8.09 -9.58 -22.08
C GLU A 227 -8.70 -8.33 -21.42
N TRP A 228 -8.61 -8.23 -20.11
CA TRP A 228 -9.09 -7.07 -19.36
C TRP A 228 -8.32 -5.80 -19.75
N ALA A 229 -6.99 -5.87 -19.85
CA ALA A 229 -6.13 -4.74 -20.20
C ALA A 229 -6.39 -4.20 -21.63
N GLY A 230 -6.85 -5.06 -22.55
CA GLY A 230 -7.24 -4.65 -23.91
C GLY A 230 -8.53 -3.83 -24.00
N ARG A 231 -9.25 -3.63 -22.90
CA ARG A 231 -10.52 -2.90 -22.90
C ARG A 231 -10.32 -1.41 -22.66
N THR A 232 -11.14 -0.60 -23.30
CA THR A 232 -11.10 0.87 -23.18
C THR A 232 -11.26 1.30 -21.72
N GLY A 233 -10.38 2.19 -21.28
CA GLY A 233 -10.40 2.76 -19.92
C GLY A 233 -9.71 1.91 -18.87
N LYS A 234 -9.20 0.72 -19.21
CA LYS A 234 -8.38 -0.10 -18.31
C LYS A 234 -6.90 0.27 -18.42
N ARG A 235 -6.18 0.13 -17.33
CA ARG A 235 -4.74 0.44 -17.21
C ARG A 235 -4.02 -0.69 -16.51
N LEU A 236 -3.08 -1.32 -17.20
CA LEU A 236 -2.20 -2.35 -16.64
C LEU A 236 -0.78 -1.79 -16.47
N LEU A 237 -0.29 -1.77 -15.25
CA LEU A 237 1.04 -1.33 -14.89
C LEU A 237 1.84 -2.53 -14.39
N GLY A 238 2.97 -2.82 -15.02
CA GLY A 238 3.81 -3.97 -14.69
C GLY A 238 5.25 -3.58 -14.40
N SER A 239 5.88 -4.27 -13.44
CA SER A 239 7.30 -4.11 -13.11
C SER A 239 7.91 -5.44 -12.65
N CYS A 240 9.19 -5.46 -12.37
CA CYS A 240 9.89 -6.58 -11.72
C CYS A 240 9.70 -7.94 -12.42
N GLY A 241 9.60 -7.96 -13.74
CA GLY A 241 9.45 -9.21 -14.50
C GLY A 241 8.04 -9.81 -14.46
N THR A 242 7.03 -8.99 -14.25
CA THR A 242 5.63 -9.40 -14.21
C THR A 242 5.26 -10.35 -15.33
N GLY A 243 4.71 -11.53 -14.95
CA GLY A 243 4.17 -12.52 -15.88
C GLY A 243 5.19 -13.14 -16.84
N HIS A 244 6.47 -13.09 -16.52
CA HIS A 244 7.49 -13.78 -17.32
C HIS A 244 7.42 -15.30 -17.20
N PHE A 245 6.76 -15.82 -16.16
CA PHE A 245 6.64 -17.23 -15.86
C PHE A 245 5.20 -17.58 -15.44
N ASN A 246 4.81 -18.84 -15.67
CA ASN A 246 3.57 -19.38 -15.13
C ASN A 246 3.77 -19.90 -13.69
N GLU A 247 2.73 -20.49 -13.11
CA GLU A 247 2.72 -21.07 -11.76
C GLU A 247 3.72 -22.23 -11.57
N PHE A 248 4.19 -22.83 -12.67
CA PHE A 248 5.22 -23.89 -12.65
C PHE A 248 6.61 -23.34 -12.87
N GLY A 249 6.79 -22.01 -12.91
CA GLY A 249 8.05 -21.34 -13.20
C GLY A 249 8.51 -21.51 -14.63
N GLU A 250 7.63 -21.90 -15.55
CA GLU A 250 7.94 -22.04 -16.97
C GLU A 250 7.76 -20.71 -17.67
N PRO A 251 8.65 -20.35 -18.61
CA PRO A 251 8.56 -19.13 -19.37
C PRO A 251 7.26 -19.07 -20.21
N VAL A 252 6.50 -17.97 -20.11
CA VAL A 252 5.26 -17.71 -20.86
C VAL A 252 5.24 -16.31 -21.44
N ASP A 253 4.53 -16.09 -22.53
CA ASP A 253 4.49 -14.82 -23.26
C ASP A 253 3.16 -14.06 -23.12
N ALA A 254 2.17 -14.61 -22.42
CA ALA A 254 0.82 -14.06 -22.34
C ALA A 254 0.77 -12.56 -22.01
N LEU A 255 1.48 -12.12 -20.96
CA LEU A 255 1.55 -10.70 -20.62
C LEU A 255 2.63 -9.94 -21.38
N ALA A 256 3.68 -10.61 -21.87
CA ALA A 256 4.68 -9.97 -22.72
C ALA A 256 4.05 -9.44 -24.03
N ASP A 257 3.15 -10.20 -24.63
CA ASP A 257 2.41 -9.77 -25.83
C ASP A 257 1.49 -8.57 -25.53
N VAL A 258 0.84 -8.54 -24.37
CA VAL A 258 -0.02 -7.43 -23.91
C VAL A 258 0.79 -6.14 -23.70
N PHE A 259 1.95 -6.26 -23.08
CA PHE A 259 2.88 -5.14 -22.91
C PHE A 259 3.64 -4.78 -24.19
N GLY A 260 3.55 -5.60 -25.24
CA GLY A 260 4.17 -5.35 -26.55
C GLY A 260 5.68 -5.52 -26.57
N PHE A 261 6.22 -6.54 -25.89
CA PHE A 261 7.63 -6.86 -25.93
C PHE A 261 7.89 -8.37 -26.08
N LYS A 262 9.13 -8.69 -26.45
CA LYS A 262 9.69 -10.04 -26.39
C LYS A 262 10.71 -10.12 -25.26
N ARG A 263 10.67 -11.20 -24.51
CA ARG A 263 11.64 -11.47 -23.45
C ARG A 263 12.73 -12.43 -23.94
N ASP A 264 13.90 -12.29 -23.39
CA ASP A 264 15.04 -13.21 -23.69
C ASP A 264 15.25 -14.22 -22.56
N ILE A 265 14.17 -14.90 -22.14
CA ILE A 265 14.21 -15.90 -21.07
C ILE A 265 13.78 -17.23 -21.64
N LYS A 266 14.70 -18.20 -21.62
CA LYS A 266 14.51 -19.54 -22.22
C LYS A 266 14.54 -20.69 -21.21
N ARG A 267 14.72 -20.40 -19.94
CA ARG A 267 14.81 -21.40 -18.87
C ARG A 267 13.74 -21.19 -17.82
N LYS A 268 13.41 -22.27 -17.10
CA LYS A 268 12.52 -22.19 -15.94
C LYS A 268 13.06 -21.25 -14.88
N TRP A 269 12.15 -20.61 -14.17
CA TRP A 269 12.45 -19.90 -12.94
C TRP A 269 13.10 -20.83 -11.92
N LYS A 270 14.10 -20.34 -11.23
CA LYS A 270 14.75 -21.06 -10.13
C LYS A 270 14.64 -20.20 -8.88
N VAL A 271 14.39 -20.83 -7.74
CA VAL A 271 14.31 -20.16 -6.42
C VAL A 271 15.53 -19.25 -6.13
N GLN A 272 16.64 -19.41 -6.83
CA GLN A 272 17.83 -18.56 -6.68
C GLN A 272 17.83 -17.31 -7.56
N ASP A 273 16.95 -17.27 -8.56
CA ASP A 273 16.85 -16.14 -9.47
C ASP A 273 16.16 -14.98 -8.75
N GLY A 274 16.88 -13.95 -8.42
CA GLY A 274 16.33 -12.78 -7.71
C GLY A 274 16.50 -12.82 -6.19
N ARG A 275 17.45 -13.59 -5.68
CA ARG A 275 17.87 -13.51 -4.28
C ARG A 275 18.52 -12.16 -3.98
N TYR A 276 17.71 -11.18 -3.68
CA TYR A 276 18.14 -10.07 -2.86
C TYR A 276 17.73 -10.36 -1.42
N ARG A 277 18.66 -10.82 -0.61
CA ARG A 277 18.47 -10.79 0.84
C ARG A 277 18.45 -9.33 1.24
N VAL A 278 17.28 -8.80 1.52
CA VAL A 278 17.12 -7.47 2.08
C VAL A 278 17.51 -7.50 3.57
N ARG A 279 18.67 -8.05 3.87
CA ARG A 279 19.33 -7.85 5.17
C ARG A 279 19.95 -6.46 5.12
N GLY A 280 19.36 -5.53 5.86
CA GLY A 280 19.79 -4.14 5.87
C GLY A 280 18.86 -3.21 5.08
N GLY A 281 17.60 -3.62 4.82
CA GLY A 281 16.62 -2.79 4.12
C GLY A 281 17.04 -2.48 2.69
N LEU A 282 16.61 -1.33 2.17
CA LEU A 282 16.91 -0.87 0.81
C LEU A 282 18.41 -0.67 0.53
N ASN A 283 19.21 -0.48 1.58
CA ASN A 283 20.65 -0.27 1.43
C ASN A 283 21.42 -1.52 0.93
N GLY A 284 20.82 -2.70 1.04
CA GLY A 284 21.40 -3.94 0.53
C GLY A 284 21.09 -4.25 -0.94
N ILE A 285 20.34 -3.38 -1.62
CA ILE A 285 19.94 -3.56 -3.02
C ILE A 285 20.94 -2.81 -3.91
N ALA A 286 21.42 -3.49 -4.95
CA ALA A 286 22.43 -2.93 -5.86
C ALA A 286 21.82 -1.81 -6.72
N ASP A 287 22.65 -0.79 -7.00
CA ASP A 287 22.35 0.21 -7.99
C ASP A 287 22.29 -0.42 -9.38
N LEU A 288 21.32 0.00 -10.17
CA LEU A 288 21.13 -0.51 -11.51
C LEU A 288 21.72 0.45 -12.55
N HIS A 289 21.01 1.49 -12.86
CA HIS A 289 21.43 2.51 -13.85
C HIS A 289 20.55 3.75 -13.69
N GLU A 290 21.10 4.90 -14.09
CA GLU A 290 20.33 6.10 -14.34
C GLU A 290 19.61 5.99 -15.71
N ASP A 291 18.39 6.48 -15.80
CA ASP A 291 17.65 6.55 -17.05
C ASP A 291 17.84 7.91 -17.75
N ASP A 292 17.30 8.07 -18.95
CA ASP A 292 17.39 9.29 -19.76
C ASP A 292 16.64 10.51 -19.19
N ALA A 293 15.87 10.31 -18.12
CA ALA A 293 15.24 11.37 -17.35
C ALA A 293 15.99 11.70 -16.05
N GLY A 294 17.16 11.10 -15.82
CA GLY A 294 18.00 11.34 -14.65
C GLY A 294 17.50 10.67 -13.37
N LEU A 295 16.71 9.60 -13.48
CA LEU A 295 16.26 8.83 -12.32
C LEU A 295 17.17 7.62 -12.08
N ASP A 296 17.69 7.51 -10.86
CA ASP A 296 18.51 6.39 -10.41
C ASP A 296 17.65 5.19 -10.06
N TRP A 297 17.83 4.09 -10.79
CA TRP A 297 17.16 2.83 -10.53
C TRP A 297 18.02 1.89 -9.70
N ILE A 298 17.36 1.09 -8.87
CA ILE A 298 18.00 -0.01 -8.13
C ILE A 298 17.27 -1.33 -8.41
N GLY A 299 17.93 -2.45 -8.14
CA GLY A 299 17.32 -3.78 -8.23
C GLY A 299 17.73 -4.58 -9.44
N LEU A 300 16.76 -5.26 -10.06
CA LEU A 300 16.98 -6.13 -11.22
C LEU A 300 16.61 -5.43 -12.52
N ASP A 301 17.44 -5.64 -13.54
CA ASP A 301 17.15 -5.27 -14.91
C ASP A 301 16.50 -6.45 -15.64
N TRP A 302 15.23 -6.28 -15.98
CA TRP A 302 14.47 -7.24 -16.77
C TRP A 302 14.57 -6.89 -18.26
N LYS A 303 15.58 -7.48 -18.91
CA LYS A 303 15.86 -7.23 -20.32
C LYS A 303 14.71 -7.69 -21.22
N VAL A 304 14.14 -6.75 -21.96
CA VAL A 304 13.08 -6.99 -22.93
C VAL A 304 13.41 -6.29 -24.25
N THR A 305 12.86 -6.80 -25.34
CA THR A 305 12.96 -6.18 -26.67
C THR A 305 11.57 -5.73 -27.08
N PRO A 306 11.31 -4.43 -27.31
CA PRO A 306 10.02 -3.96 -27.76
C PRO A 306 9.56 -4.67 -29.03
N ALA A 307 8.28 -5.07 -29.06
CA ALA A 307 7.63 -5.75 -30.17
C ALA A 307 6.20 -5.22 -30.35
N GLY A 308 6.11 -3.95 -30.74
CA GLY A 308 4.86 -3.19 -30.83
C GLY A 308 4.75 -2.07 -29.80
N ALA A 309 5.38 -2.21 -28.65
CA ALA A 309 5.45 -1.14 -27.66
C ALA A 309 6.41 -0.01 -28.09
N LYS A 310 6.16 1.19 -27.56
CA LYS A 310 7.07 2.34 -27.66
C LYS A 310 7.95 2.42 -26.42
N ILE A 311 9.22 2.72 -26.59
CA ILE A 311 10.11 3.07 -25.49
C ILE A 311 9.75 4.49 -25.06
N ARG A 312 9.37 4.66 -23.78
CA ARG A 312 9.13 5.97 -23.18
C ARG A 312 10.40 6.51 -22.56
N HIS A 313 11.14 5.65 -21.85
CA HIS A 313 12.42 5.97 -21.24
C HIS A 313 13.42 4.84 -21.43
N SER A 314 14.69 5.22 -21.49
CA SER A 314 15.80 4.30 -21.76
C SER A 314 16.91 4.43 -20.70
N PHE A 315 17.49 3.28 -20.34
CA PHE A 315 18.84 3.26 -19.79
C PHE A 315 19.88 3.55 -20.89
N ALA A 316 21.13 3.73 -20.54
CA ALA A 316 22.19 3.94 -21.53
C ALA A 316 22.16 2.89 -22.67
N LYS A 317 22.52 3.28 -23.89
CA LYS A 317 22.59 2.43 -25.10
C LYS A 317 21.26 1.88 -25.62
N ASP A 318 20.23 2.71 -25.62
CA ASP A 318 18.89 2.38 -26.15
C ASP A 318 18.20 1.18 -25.48
N ARG A 319 18.64 0.82 -24.29
CA ARG A 319 18.04 -0.25 -23.51
C ARG A 319 16.80 0.28 -22.80
N PRO A 320 15.61 -0.32 -23.00
CA PRO A 320 14.40 0.20 -22.40
C PRO A 320 14.46 0.23 -20.87
N ALA A 321 14.08 1.34 -20.27
CA ALA A 321 13.76 1.46 -18.84
C ALA A 321 12.24 1.40 -18.64
N GLU A 322 11.49 1.95 -19.60
CA GLU A 322 10.04 1.96 -19.59
C GLU A 322 9.49 1.86 -21.01
N ILE A 323 8.54 0.96 -21.19
CA ILE A 323 7.84 0.76 -22.45
C ILE A 323 6.33 0.90 -22.27
N VAL A 324 5.63 1.36 -23.32
CA VAL A 324 4.20 1.64 -23.26
C VAL A 324 3.50 1.16 -24.52
N THR A 325 2.27 0.69 -24.32
CA THR A 325 1.27 0.52 -25.38
C THR A 325 0.01 1.32 -25.00
N GLU A 326 -1.06 1.21 -25.78
CA GLU A 326 -2.34 1.75 -25.37
C GLU A 326 -2.88 0.99 -24.15
N GLY A 327 -3.02 1.68 -23.03
CA GLY A 327 -3.53 1.12 -21.78
C GLY A 327 -2.52 0.31 -20.96
N THR A 328 -1.27 0.13 -21.41
CA THR A 328 -0.28 -0.60 -20.60
C THR A 328 1.05 0.13 -20.46
N THR A 329 1.66 -0.03 -19.30
CA THR A 329 3.01 0.46 -19.01
C THR A 329 3.81 -0.65 -18.33
N TYR A 330 4.98 -0.93 -18.86
CA TYR A 330 5.90 -1.89 -18.28
C TYR A 330 7.25 -1.23 -17.95
N PHE A 331 7.62 -1.36 -16.68
CA PHE A 331 8.90 -0.90 -16.16
C PHE A 331 9.90 -2.07 -16.18
N CYS A 332 11.02 -1.88 -16.87
CA CYS A 332 12.05 -2.90 -17.06
C CYS A 332 12.95 -3.12 -15.83
N GLY A 333 12.52 -2.70 -14.67
CA GLY A 333 13.23 -2.78 -13.40
C GLY A 333 12.30 -2.77 -12.21
N THR A 334 12.74 -2.13 -11.14
CA THR A 334 12.03 -1.99 -9.87
C THR A 334 11.84 -0.53 -9.49
N PRO A 335 10.95 0.19 -10.19
CA PRO A 335 10.77 1.64 -10.01
C PRO A 335 10.21 2.01 -8.65
N ALA A 336 9.36 1.18 -8.05
CA ALA A 336 8.78 1.49 -6.76
C ALA A 336 9.80 1.30 -5.61
N VAL A 337 10.67 0.30 -5.70
CA VAL A 337 11.81 0.16 -4.78
C VAL A 337 12.78 1.34 -4.96
N SER A 338 12.99 1.80 -6.19
CA SER A 338 13.82 2.98 -6.48
C SER A 338 13.23 4.25 -5.88
N TYR A 339 11.90 4.42 -5.97
CA TYR A 339 11.17 5.51 -5.30
C TYR A 339 11.43 5.51 -3.79
N ALA A 340 11.32 4.35 -3.15
CA ALA A 340 11.54 4.23 -1.71
C ALA A 340 13.02 4.47 -1.33
N LYS A 341 13.96 4.01 -2.16
CA LYS A 341 15.39 4.24 -1.96
C LYS A 341 15.78 5.71 -2.07
N ALA A 342 15.14 6.44 -2.96
CA ALA A 342 15.40 7.85 -3.18
C ALA A 342 14.80 8.76 -2.08
N ALA A 343 13.95 8.23 -1.20
CA ALA A 343 13.46 8.95 -0.04
C ALA A 343 14.60 9.31 0.91
N LYS A 344 14.56 10.53 1.45
CA LYS A 344 15.56 11.01 2.40
C LYS A 344 14.96 11.12 3.79
N PHE A 345 15.66 10.54 4.75
CA PHE A 345 15.33 10.63 6.16
C PHE A 345 16.34 11.53 6.83
N VAL A 346 15.87 12.60 7.46
CA VAL A 346 16.75 13.61 8.08
C VAL A 346 16.60 13.52 9.60
N PRO A 347 17.54 12.89 10.34
CA PRO A 347 17.57 12.95 11.80
C PRO A 347 17.84 14.39 12.29
N PRO A 348 17.40 14.76 13.50
CA PRO A 348 16.69 13.97 14.51
C PRO A 348 15.16 13.98 14.34
N GLU A 349 14.64 14.80 13.46
CA GLU A 349 13.20 15.07 13.32
C GLU A 349 12.50 14.08 12.40
N LEU A 350 13.23 13.10 11.88
CA LEU A 350 12.73 12.09 10.94
C LEU A 350 11.91 12.67 9.78
N LYS A 351 12.29 13.86 9.29
CA LYS A 351 11.68 14.43 8.09
C LYS A 351 11.88 13.48 6.94
N GLU A 352 10.78 13.02 6.39
CA GLU A 352 10.78 12.21 5.20
C GLU A 352 10.57 13.11 3.98
N VAL A 353 11.55 13.15 3.10
CA VAL A 353 11.44 13.80 1.82
C VAL A 353 11.34 12.74 0.75
N TRP A 354 10.14 12.59 0.23
CA TRP A 354 9.85 11.65 -0.85
C TRP A 354 9.96 12.34 -2.21
N PRO A 355 10.66 11.74 -3.18
CA PRO A 355 10.87 12.38 -4.48
C PRO A 355 9.58 12.40 -5.30
N ASN A 356 9.14 13.62 -5.66
CA ASN A 356 7.95 13.82 -6.48
C ASN A 356 8.11 13.24 -7.89
N GLU A 357 9.32 13.34 -8.44
CA GLU A 357 9.67 12.87 -9.77
C GLU A 357 9.40 11.36 -9.92
N TRP A 358 9.86 10.57 -8.98
CA TRP A 358 9.60 9.13 -8.95
C TRP A 358 8.12 8.80 -8.80
N ARG A 359 7.42 9.49 -7.88
CA ARG A 359 5.98 9.28 -7.69
C ARG A 359 5.20 9.69 -8.93
N GLY A 360 5.56 10.82 -9.54
CA GLY A 360 5.01 11.28 -10.80
C GLY A 360 5.18 10.25 -11.92
N ARG A 361 6.37 9.63 -12.02
CA ARG A 361 6.68 8.58 -12.99
C ARG A 361 5.81 7.33 -12.78
N LEU A 362 5.72 6.84 -11.55
CA LEU A 362 4.96 5.65 -11.22
C LEU A 362 3.46 5.79 -11.51
N LEU A 363 2.92 6.99 -11.32
CA LEU A 363 1.49 7.25 -11.39
C LEU A 363 1.09 8.03 -12.67
N GLN A 364 2.00 8.26 -13.59
CA GLN A 364 1.77 9.06 -14.79
C GLN A 364 0.55 8.61 -15.60
N ASP A 365 0.38 7.31 -15.77
CA ASP A 365 -0.68 6.74 -16.60
C ASP A 365 -2.02 6.57 -15.88
N ILE A 366 -2.11 7.02 -14.63
CA ILE A 366 -3.34 7.00 -13.83
C ILE A 366 -3.71 8.38 -13.28
N MET A 367 -3.10 9.45 -13.78
CA MET A 367 -3.38 10.82 -13.30
C MET A 367 -4.83 11.26 -13.52
N ASP A 368 -5.53 10.65 -14.46
CA ASP A 368 -6.96 10.85 -14.72
C ASP A 368 -7.87 10.11 -13.72
N VAL A 369 -7.34 9.15 -12.99
CA VAL A 369 -8.06 8.46 -11.92
C VAL A 369 -8.06 9.34 -10.67
N SER A 370 -9.20 9.92 -10.34
CA SER A 370 -9.31 10.78 -9.16
C SER A 370 -9.28 9.95 -7.87
N PRO A 371 -8.43 10.31 -6.89
CA PRO A 371 -8.50 9.69 -5.56
C PRO A 371 -9.80 10.06 -4.85
N PRO A 372 -10.27 9.24 -3.90
CA PRO A 372 -11.47 9.52 -3.11
C PRO A 372 -11.42 10.84 -2.34
N VAL A 373 -10.22 11.28 -2.01
CA VAL A 373 -9.90 12.53 -1.33
C VAL A 373 -8.69 13.14 -2.01
N LYS A 374 -8.75 14.44 -2.33
CA LYS A 374 -7.60 15.20 -2.84
C LYS A 374 -7.03 16.06 -1.74
N LEU A 375 -5.74 15.94 -1.51
CA LEU A 375 -5.01 16.72 -0.53
C LEU A 375 -3.97 17.60 -1.21
N SER A 376 -3.71 18.78 -0.66
CA SER A 376 -2.67 19.70 -1.18
C SER A 376 -1.24 19.19 -0.97
N HIS A 377 -1.05 18.21 -0.08
CA HIS A 377 0.25 17.63 0.25
C HIS A 377 0.28 16.14 -0.05
N PRO A 378 1.29 15.65 -0.76
CA PRO A 378 1.55 14.22 -0.87
C PRO A 378 2.07 13.67 0.46
N VAL A 379 2.17 12.33 0.53
CA VAL A 379 2.68 11.61 1.72
C VAL A 379 1.81 11.83 2.97
N VAL A 380 0.58 12.29 2.76
CA VAL A 380 -0.50 12.24 3.75
C VAL A 380 -1.43 11.10 3.34
N GLU A 381 -1.50 10.07 4.15
CA GLU A 381 -2.42 8.95 3.93
C GLU A 381 -3.84 9.37 4.34
N ALA A 382 -4.83 8.98 3.54
CA ALA A 382 -6.22 9.34 3.76
C ALA A 382 -7.16 8.15 3.55
N GLY A 383 -8.13 8.01 4.46
CA GLY A 383 -9.22 7.05 4.34
C GLY A 383 -10.56 7.72 4.69
N ILE A 384 -11.56 7.52 3.85
CA ILE A 384 -12.89 8.11 4.09
C ILE A 384 -13.93 7.02 4.29
N TYR A 385 -14.69 7.14 5.37
CA TYR A 385 -15.80 6.27 5.74
C TYR A 385 -17.12 6.98 5.51
N ASP A 386 -18.06 6.27 4.93
CA ASP A 386 -19.43 6.74 4.75
C ASP A 386 -20.39 5.90 5.61
N SER A 387 -21.24 6.57 6.40
CA SER A 387 -22.27 5.96 7.23
C SER A 387 -23.59 6.73 7.12
N GLY A 388 -24.54 6.17 6.37
CA GLY A 388 -25.81 6.86 6.12
C GLY A 388 -25.60 8.21 5.44
N ASN A 389 -25.87 9.30 6.17
CA ASN A 389 -25.70 10.67 5.70
C ASN A 389 -24.56 11.42 6.42
N ALA A 390 -23.60 10.69 7.01
CA ALA A 390 -22.39 11.26 7.60
C ALA A 390 -21.15 10.62 7.00
N SER A 391 -20.03 11.34 7.02
CA SER A 391 -18.74 10.81 6.60
C SER A 391 -17.64 11.15 7.61
N ALA A 392 -16.62 10.31 7.69
CA ALA A 392 -15.43 10.56 8.49
C ALA A 392 -14.16 10.36 7.64
N LEU A 393 -13.29 11.36 7.63
CA LEU A 393 -12.01 11.34 6.96
C LEU A 393 -10.90 11.14 8.00
N VAL A 394 -10.13 10.08 7.82
CA VAL A 394 -8.94 9.76 8.61
C VAL A 394 -7.72 10.26 7.87
N LEU A 395 -6.81 10.95 8.55
CA LEU A 395 -5.58 11.53 8.01
C LEU A 395 -4.38 11.07 8.83
N GLY A 396 -3.33 10.61 8.15
CA GLY A 396 -2.03 10.29 8.73
C GLY A 396 -0.92 11.06 8.01
N ASN A 397 -0.16 11.87 8.71
CA ASN A 397 0.89 12.73 8.14
C ASN A 397 2.25 12.03 8.19
N PHE A 398 2.62 11.38 7.12
CA PHE A 398 3.91 10.69 6.98
C PHE A 398 5.04 11.60 6.48
N THR A 399 4.83 12.92 6.39
CA THR A 399 5.91 13.87 6.09
C THR A 399 6.79 14.15 7.32
N TYR A 400 6.33 13.79 8.52
CA TYR A 400 6.96 14.10 9.82
C TYR A 400 7.18 15.60 10.08
N SER A 401 6.52 16.43 9.31
CA SER A 401 6.54 17.89 9.47
C SER A 401 5.11 18.37 9.61
N GLU A 402 4.86 19.29 10.54
CA GLU A 402 3.55 19.91 10.65
C GLU A 402 3.16 20.59 9.33
N ILE A 403 1.93 20.39 8.89
CA ILE A 403 1.35 21.06 7.72
C ILE A 403 0.39 22.14 8.24
N PRO A 404 0.76 23.44 8.20
CA PRO A 404 -0.03 24.49 8.81
C PRO A 404 -1.43 24.66 8.20
N GLY A 405 -1.59 24.23 6.95
CA GLY A 405 -2.84 24.41 6.22
C GLY A 405 -3.01 23.36 5.14
N LEU A 406 -3.38 22.13 5.54
CA LEU A 406 -3.71 21.07 4.59
C LEU A 406 -5.06 21.39 3.93
N GLU A 407 -5.05 21.61 2.62
CA GLU A 407 -6.29 21.71 1.86
C GLU A 407 -6.84 20.33 1.54
N VAL A 408 -8.14 20.16 1.77
CA VAL A 408 -8.87 18.93 1.55
C VAL A 408 -10.02 19.18 0.58
N GLU A 409 -10.13 18.32 -0.44
CA GLU A 409 -11.27 18.27 -1.35
C GLU A 409 -11.78 16.83 -1.44
N CYS A 410 -13.07 16.62 -1.16
CA CYS A 410 -13.74 15.33 -1.32
C CYS A 410 -15.19 15.51 -1.74
N ASP A 411 -15.78 14.47 -2.30
CA ASP A 411 -17.19 14.47 -2.61
C ASP A 411 -17.99 13.83 -1.46
N VAL A 412 -19.16 14.41 -1.14
CA VAL A 412 -20.11 13.89 -0.15
C VAL A 412 -21.50 13.83 -0.75
N GLY A 413 -22.25 12.77 -0.46
CA GLY A 413 -23.59 12.52 -1.02
C GLY A 413 -24.74 13.28 -0.34
N PHE A 414 -24.45 14.18 0.60
CA PHE A 414 -25.43 14.90 1.41
C PHE A 414 -25.05 16.37 1.59
N LYS A 415 -26.01 17.15 2.06
CA LYS A 415 -25.75 18.55 2.43
C LYS A 415 -25.11 18.62 3.80
N VAL A 416 -23.84 19.04 3.83
CA VAL A 416 -23.06 19.21 5.05
C VAL A 416 -23.51 20.46 5.79
N LYS A 417 -23.76 20.34 7.08
CA LYS A 417 -24.02 21.48 8.00
C LYS A 417 -22.84 21.75 8.92
N GLN A 418 -22.02 20.73 9.19
CA GLN A 418 -20.90 20.86 10.08
C GLN A 418 -19.72 20.00 9.63
N VAL A 419 -18.52 20.59 9.66
CA VAL A 419 -17.24 19.88 9.52
C VAL A 419 -16.46 20.07 10.83
N ARG A 420 -16.07 18.96 11.44
CA ARG A 420 -15.39 18.97 12.75
C ARG A 420 -14.16 18.08 12.70
N SER A 421 -13.03 18.61 13.12
CA SER A 421 -11.80 17.89 13.39
C SER A 421 -11.76 17.43 14.86
N ALA A 422 -11.20 16.26 15.11
CA ALA A 422 -10.98 15.78 16.46
C ALA A 422 -9.92 16.60 17.22
N GLU A 423 -8.97 17.19 16.50
CA GLU A 423 -7.87 17.99 17.06
C GLU A 423 -8.19 19.49 17.07
N GLN A 424 -8.88 20.01 16.04
CA GLN A 424 -9.08 21.45 15.83
C GLN A 424 -10.49 21.93 16.16
N GLY A 425 -11.44 21.04 16.42
CA GLY A 425 -12.85 21.40 16.58
C GLY A 425 -13.55 21.76 15.28
N SER A 426 -14.39 22.78 15.27
CA SER A 426 -15.15 23.19 14.09
C SER A 426 -14.27 23.82 13.03
N LEU A 427 -14.47 23.41 11.77
CA LEU A 427 -13.73 23.91 10.61
C LEU A 427 -14.67 24.67 9.67
N ASP A 428 -14.17 25.76 9.09
CA ASP A 428 -14.82 26.44 7.98
C ASP A 428 -14.74 25.58 6.72
N PHE A 429 -15.82 25.55 5.94
CA PHE A 429 -15.90 24.78 4.72
C PHE A 429 -16.72 25.45 3.64
N LYS A 430 -16.52 24.98 2.40
CA LYS A 430 -17.35 25.35 1.24
C LYS A 430 -17.87 24.09 0.59
N GLN A 431 -19.16 24.04 0.27
CA GLN A 431 -19.78 22.96 -0.48
C GLN A 431 -20.42 23.50 -1.76
N SER A 432 -20.10 22.86 -2.89
CA SER A 432 -20.71 23.13 -4.19
C SER A 432 -21.16 21.81 -4.81
N GLY A 433 -22.48 21.58 -4.82
CA GLY A 433 -23.03 20.26 -5.15
C GLY A 433 -22.55 19.20 -4.17
N GLN A 434 -21.94 18.15 -4.68
CA GLN A 434 -21.35 17.09 -3.84
C GLN A 434 -19.93 17.44 -3.36
N ARG A 435 -19.26 18.40 -3.99
CA ARG A 435 -17.87 18.75 -3.70
C ARG A 435 -17.75 19.59 -2.45
N LEU A 436 -17.04 19.07 -1.47
CA LEU A 436 -16.72 19.71 -0.19
C LEU A 436 -15.24 20.11 -0.17
N LYS A 437 -14.95 21.32 0.30
CA LYS A 437 -13.59 21.83 0.50
C LYS A 437 -13.46 22.46 1.86
N PHE A 438 -12.36 22.15 2.55
CA PHE A 438 -11.98 22.77 3.81
C PHE A 438 -10.46 22.73 3.99
N GLN A 439 -9.97 23.40 5.01
CA GLN A 439 -8.55 23.44 5.36
C GLN A 439 -8.38 23.22 6.85
N LEU A 440 -7.28 22.55 7.23
CA LEU A 440 -6.93 22.35 8.64
C LEU A 440 -5.42 22.28 8.81
N PRO A 441 -4.87 22.68 9.96
CA PRO A 441 -3.52 22.30 10.33
C PRO A 441 -3.47 20.79 10.64
N LEU A 442 -2.44 20.11 10.17
CA LEU A 442 -2.26 18.68 10.41
C LEU A 442 -0.88 18.43 11.03
N GLY A 443 -0.88 18.02 12.29
CA GLY A 443 0.30 17.52 12.99
C GLY A 443 0.59 16.07 12.61
N ILE A 444 0.35 15.12 13.52
CA ILE A 444 0.64 13.69 13.33
C ILE A 444 -0.49 13.00 12.57
N SER A 445 -1.71 13.08 13.09
CA SER A 445 -2.92 12.48 12.52
C SER A 445 -4.15 13.25 12.99
N ASP A 446 -5.24 13.12 12.25
CA ASP A 446 -6.53 13.69 12.64
C ASP A 446 -7.68 12.87 12.08
N ILE A 447 -8.86 13.00 12.66
CA ILE A 447 -10.09 12.47 12.11
C ILE A 447 -11.10 13.63 11.98
N VAL A 448 -11.61 13.82 10.77
CA VAL A 448 -12.55 14.90 10.46
C VAL A 448 -13.91 14.30 10.17
N ARG A 449 -14.93 14.70 10.91
CA ARG A 449 -16.33 14.33 10.66
C ARG A 449 -17.03 15.39 9.82
N MET A 450 -17.84 14.92 8.89
CA MET A 450 -18.74 15.70 8.05
C MET A 450 -20.16 15.26 8.36
N ASP A 451 -20.91 16.12 9.04
CA ASP A 451 -22.26 15.83 9.54
C ASP A 451 -23.34 16.64 8.76
N PRO A 452 -24.58 16.10 8.58
CA PRO A 452 -25.68 16.73 7.88
C PRO A 452 -26.28 17.89 8.64
#